data_f604ee66b984508768de57ab33b165ec
#
_entry.id   f604ee66b984508768de57ab33b165ec
#
_cell.length_a   1.000
_cell.length_b   1.000
_cell.length_c   1.000
_cell.angle_alpha   90.00
_cell.angle_beta   90.00
_cell.angle_gamma   90.00
#
_symmetry.space_group_name_H-M   'P 1'
#
loop_
_entity.id
_entity.type
_entity.pdbx_description
1 polymer ?
#
loop_
_entity_poly.entity_id
_entity_poly.type
_entity_poly.pdbx_seq_one_letter_code
_entity_poly.pdbx_strand_id
1 'polypeptide(L)'
;MAFYEKISDYTYRLTVCQGYDSKGKKLRKRKTIKLDETLTAKQAEKELNRQMVMFENEVLNGVYLDSEKITFEAFTERWLEDYAEKHLTLTTLQSYKIMLKRILPAIGHIKLGKLQPHHLIQFYNNLDEEGVRLDGRFTPTKALIKYLEPLTISHIITTTGISSKTCRRLKNGQATNYSTAQKLCNCYKLEFNRMFKGNSEKKLNRKTIKNHHIVIHSILSTAVDWNILMNNAAERAKPQKATKPKAKYYNDKQVADMLDCLKSEPLMYMTMIYLAIDIGLREGELTGLKWEDINFETCEVNINKQRHYIAGYGNIEGKPKTEAGIRTVTASKTVISLLKEYKKQQNENRLKFGTAWQNGKYVFLHEDGSPISTQRPYKWFTNFLNRHNLPKITFHQLRHTNASLLISSGEDIVTVSGRLGHADKNVTLNTYSHIIKSKEAQVANKMDEFYQRLKCINN
;
A
#
# COMPACT_ATOMS: atom_id res chain seq x y z
N MET A 1 14.67 11.52 -42.94
CA MET A 1 14.52 12.77 -43.74
C MET A 1 13.03 12.93 -44.04
N ALA A 2 12.49 14.07 -43.70
CA ALA A 2 11.12 14.45 -44.01
C ALA A 2 11.02 15.04 -45.40
N PHE A 3 9.94 14.80 -46.09
CA PHE A 3 9.61 15.47 -47.35
C PHE A 3 8.09 15.73 -47.43
N TYR A 4 7.70 16.66 -48.30
CA TYR A 4 6.31 17.01 -48.49
C TYR A 4 5.87 16.86 -49.94
N GLU A 5 4.57 16.68 -50.13
CA GLU A 5 3.89 16.60 -51.41
C GLU A 5 2.69 17.56 -51.39
N LYS A 6 2.54 18.43 -52.35
CA LYS A 6 1.37 19.32 -52.49
C LYS A 6 0.18 18.50 -53.02
N ILE A 7 -0.93 18.44 -52.28
CA ILE A 7 -2.15 17.71 -52.67
C ILE A 7 -3.12 18.66 -53.37
N SER A 8 -3.31 19.86 -52.82
CA SER A 8 -4.13 20.93 -53.39
C SER A 8 -3.62 22.27 -52.91
N ASP A 9 -4.29 23.36 -53.33
CA ASP A 9 -3.91 24.69 -52.87
C ASP A 9 -4.00 24.73 -51.32
N TYR A 10 -2.92 25.21 -50.71
CA TYR A 10 -2.72 25.29 -49.25
C TYR A 10 -2.74 23.95 -48.51
N THR A 11 -2.85 22.79 -49.19
CA THR A 11 -2.88 21.46 -48.53
C THR A 11 -1.63 20.65 -48.92
N TYR A 12 -0.89 20.21 -47.93
CA TYR A 12 0.36 19.46 -48.09
C TYR A 12 0.34 18.15 -47.30
N ARG A 13 0.97 17.12 -47.88
CA ARG A 13 1.19 15.84 -47.20
C ARG A 13 2.65 15.75 -46.81
N LEU A 14 2.92 15.76 -45.51
CA LEU A 14 4.23 15.51 -44.93
C LEU A 14 4.45 13.99 -44.82
N THR A 15 5.66 13.54 -45.18
CA THR A 15 6.05 12.13 -45.08
C THR A 15 7.42 12.04 -44.40
N VAL A 16 7.54 11.19 -43.38
CA VAL A 16 8.78 10.87 -42.67
C VAL A 16 9.06 9.38 -42.76
N CYS A 17 10.29 9.00 -43.04
CA CYS A 17 10.72 7.62 -43.07
C CYS A 17 11.34 7.22 -41.71
N GLN A 18 10.86 6.12 -41.13
CA GLN A 18 11.35 5.55 -39.84
C GLN A 18 12.31 4.35 -40.01
N GLY A 19 12.83 4.09 -41.21
CA GLY A 19 13.63 2.92 -41.49
C GLY A 19 12.84 1.82 -42.22
N TYR A 20 13.24 0.55 -41.96
CA TYR A 20 12.68 -0.62 -42.63
C TYR A 20 12.13 -1.59 -41.56
N ASP A 21 11.09 -2.33 -41.86
CA ASP A 21 10.62 -3.45 -41.04
C ASP A 21 11.55 -4.68 -41.21
N SER A 22 11.27 -5.74 -40.42
CA SER A 22 12.01 -7.00 -40.47
C SER A 22 11.97 -7.72 -41.83
N LYS A 23 11.08 -7.27 -42.74
CA LYS A 23 10.91 -7.80 -44.11
C LYS A 23 11.50 -6.85 -45.18
N GLY A 24 12.24 -5.82 -44.77
CA GLY A 24 12.85 -4.84 -45.67
C GLY A 24 11.90 -3.82 -46.27
N LYS A 25 10.65 -3.70 -45.78
CA LYS A 25 9.67 -2.72 -46.26
C LYS A 25 9.87 -1.39 -45.55
N LYS A 26 9.93 -0.30 -46.29
CA LYS A 26 10.06 1.09 -45.75
C LYS A 26 8.87 1.46 -44.88
N LEU A 27 9.14 1.79 -43.60
CA LEU A 27 8.16 2.35 -42.69
C LEU A 27 8.07 3.86 -42.91
N ARG A 28 6.87 4.32 -43.31
CA ARG A 28 6.61 5.74 -43.57
C ARG A 28 5.43 6.21 -42.74
N LYS A 29 5.58 7.39 -42.10
CA LYS A 29 4.46 8.11 -41.46
C LYS A 29 4.10 9.31 -42.31
N ARG A 30 2.78 9.59 -42.40
CA ARG A 30 2.22 10.65 -43.20
C ARG A 30 1.27 11.49 -42.37
N LYS A 31 1.32 12.82 -42.57
CA LYS A 31 0.40 13.80 -41.93
C LYS A 31 -0.03 14.80 -43.00
N THR A 32 -1.32 15.03 -43.15
CA THR A 32 -1.83 16.07 -44.04
C THR A 32 -2.06 17.34 -43.23
N ILE A 33 -1.55 18.47 -43.73
CA ILE A 33 -1.71 19.79 -43.10
C ILE A 33 -2.37 20.72 -44.13
N LYS A 34 -3.22 21.65 -43.65
CA LYS A 34 -3.76 22.74 -44.42
C LYS A 34 -3.17 24.04 -43.86
N LEU A 35 -2.50 24.83 -44.69
CA LEU A 35 -1.97 26.16 -44.34
C LEU A 35 -3.12 27.17 -44.48
N ASP A 36 -2.95 28.31 -43.76
CA ASP A 36 -3.90 29.41 -43.84
C ASP A 36 -3.81 30.07 -45.22
N GLU A 37 -4.95 30.28 -45.87
CA GLU A 37 -5.08 30.85 -47.20
C GLU A 37 -4.69 32.34 -47.27
N THR A 38 -4.56 33.00 -46.12
CA THR A 38 -4.16 34.39 -45.98
C THR A 38 -2.63 34.62 -46.05
N LEU A 39 -1.85 33.52 -45.99
CA LEU A 39 -0.38 33.61 -45.96
C LEU A 39 0.19 33.95 -47.34
N THR A 40 1.16 34.86 -47.38
CA THR A 40 1.97 35.07 -48.57
C THR A 40 2.79 33.83 -48.92
N ALA A 41 3.19 33.63 -50.18
CA ALA A 41 3.95 32.46 -50.63
C ALA A 41 5.22 32.20 -49.75
N LYS A 42 5.93 33.25 -49.39
CA LYS A 42 7.13 33.16 -48.53
C LYS A 42 6.82 32.80 -47.09
N GLN A 43 5.67 33.25 -46.57
CA GLN A 43 5.20 32.87 -45.21
C GLN A 43 4.70 31.44 -45.21
N ALA A 44 3.98 31.02 -46.25
CA ALA A 44 3.50 29.65 -46.42
C ALA A 44 4.67 28.64 -46.47
N GLU A 45 5.71 28.95 -47.23
CA GLU A 45 6.94 28.13 -47.31
C GLU A 45 7.64 28.02 -45.93
N LYS A 46 7.77 29.14 -45.21
CA LYS A 46 8.37 29.16 -43.86
C LYS A 46 7.55 28.33 -42.86
N GLU A 47 6.23 28.43 -42.88
CA GLU A 47 5.34 27.66 -41.99
C GLU A 47 5.35 26.19 -42.40
N LEU A 48 5.38 25.86 -43.68
CA LEU A 48 5.50 24.49 -44.18
C LEU A 48 6.80 23.83 -43.68
N ASN A 49 7.92 24.52 -43.80
CA ASN A 49 9.20 24.04 -43.30
C ASN A 49 9.19 23.85 -41.78
N ARG A 50 8.58 24.76 -41.02
CA ARG A 50 8.41 24.65 -39.60
C ARG A 50 7.58 23.40 -39.23
N GLN A 51 6.45 23.19 -39.88
CA GLN A 51 5.58 22.02 -39.67
C GLN A 51 6.31 20.73 -40.05
N MET A 52 7.12 20.74 -41.09
CA MET A 52 7.90 19.59 -41.52
C MET A 52 8.97 19.20 -40.47
N VAL A 53 9.72 20.18 -39.93
CA VAL A 53 10.69 19.93 -38.86
C VAL A 53 9.99 19.44 -37.58
N MET A 54 8.87 20.02 -37.23
CA MET A 54 8.07 19.56 -36.08
C MET A 54 7.59 18.12 -36.27
N PHE A 55 7.07 17.78 -37.45
CA PHE A 55 6.59 16.44 -37.77
C PHE A 55 7.74 15.42 -37.84
N GLU A 56 8.90 15.80 -38.36
CA GLU A 56 10.11 14.96 -38.37
C GLU A 56 10.54 14.64 -36.92
N ASN A 57 10.60 15.65 -36.06
CA ASN A 57 10.92 15.47 -34.65
C ASN A 57 9.87 14.63 -33.91
N GLU A 58 8.58 14.83 -34.18
CA GLU A 58 7.50 14.01 -33.67
C GLU A 58 7.69 12.54 -34.02
N VAL A 59 8.05 12.24 -35.26
CA VAL A 59 8.19 10.88 -35.80
C VAL A 59 9.49 10.22 -35.34
N LEU A 60 10.62 10.95 -35.35
CA LEU A 60 11.94 10.42 -34.97
C LEU A 60 12.03 10.20 -33.46
N ASN A 61 11.41 11.07 -32.67
CA ASN A 61 11.35 10.92 -31.20
C ASN A 61 10.27 9.94 -30.75
N GLY A 62 9.58 9.26 -31.66
CA GLY A 62 8.57 8.26 -31.33
C GLY A 62 7.23 8.77 -30.78
N VAL A 63 7.07 10.10 -30.70
CA VAL A 63 5.91 10.76 -30.05
C VAL A 63 4.64 10.67 -30.91
N TYR A 64 4.74 10.26 -32.17
CA TYR A 64 3.60 10.27 -33.11
C TYR A 64 2.72 9.02 -33.05
N LEU A 65 3.01 8.02 -32.21
CA LEU A 65 2.27 6.76 -32.21
C LEU A 65 1.20 6.74 -31.15
N ASP A 66 -0.04 6.86 -31.61
CA ASP A 66 -1.26 6.44 -30.91
C ASP A 66 -1.75 7.22 -29.69
N SER A 67 -0.99 8.18 -29.13
CA SER A 67 -1.49 8.95 -27.97
C SER A 67 -2.80 9.72 -28.22
N GLU A 68 -3.05 10.10 -29.48
CA GLU A 68 -4.32 10.74 -29.90
C GLU A 68 -5.44 9.73 -30.21
N LYS A 69 -5.12 8.44 -30.36
CA LYS A 69 -6.08 7.39 -30.68
C LYS A 69 -6.41 6.52 -29.48
N ILE A 70 -5.40 6.21 -28.66
CA ILE A 70 -5.54 5.32 -27.51
C ILE A 70 -6.09 6.10 -26.31
N THR A 71 -7.09 5.54 -25.63
CA THR A 71 -7.58 6.08 -24.35
C THR A 71 -6.64 5.72 -23.20
N PHE A 72 -6.73 6.47 -22.09
CA PHE A 72 -5.97 6.16 -20.89
C PHE A 72 -6.30 4.75 -20.37
N GLU A 73 -7.55 4.29 -20.48
CA GLU A 73 -7.97 2.93 -20.11
C GLU A 73 -7.28 1.87 -20.98
N ALA A 74 -7.35 1.96 -22.30
CA ALA A 74 -6.72 1.00 -23.21
C ALA A 74 -5.20 0.94 -23.02
N PHE A 75 -4.54 2.10 -22.75
CA PHE A 75 -3.13 2.11 -22.40
C PHE A 75 -2.87 1.47 -21.04
N THR A 76 -3.73 1.68 -20.06
CA THR A 76 -3.60 1.07 -18.72
C THR A 76 -3.70 -0.46 -18.78
N GLU A 77 -4.59 -1.01 -19.61
CA GLU A 77 -4.70 -2.46 -19.82
C GLU A 77 -3.39 -3.02 -20.38
N ARG A 78 -2.88 -2.41 -21.45
CA ARG A 78 -1.58 -2.78 -22.02
C ARG A 78 -0.44 -2.63 -21.01
N TRP A 79 -0.43 -1.54 -20.22
CA TRP A 79 0.57 -1.33 -19.17
C TRP A 79 0.51 -2.40 -18.07
N LEU A 80 -0.70 -2.89 -17.72
CA LEU A 80 -0.84 -3.99 -16.76
C LEU A 80 -0.20 -5.28 -17.26
N GLU A 81 -0.43 -5.64 -18.53
CA GLU A 81 0.08 -6.87 -19.15
C GLU A 81 1.58 -6.82 -19.44
N ASP A 82 2.04 -5.73 -20.07
CA ASP A 82 3.40 -5.61 -20.58
C ASP A 82 4.41 -5.22 -19.50
N TYR A 83 3.99 -4.44 -18.51
CA TYR A 83 4.88 -3.90 -17.48
C TYR A 83 4.52 -4.32 -16.06
N ALA A 84 3.29 -4.05 -15.60
CA ALA A 84 2.97 -4.14 -14.19
C ALA A 84 3.04 -5.60 -13.66
N GLU A 85 2.55 -6.58 -14.41
CA GLU A 85 2.57 -8.00 -14.02
C GLU A 85 3.98 -8.58 -13.98
N LYS A 86 4.91 -8.02 -14.76
CA LYS A 86 6.31 -8.48 -14.84
C LYS A 86 7.24 -7.80 -13.84
N HIS A 87 6.95 -6.53 -13.48
CA HIS A 87 7.87 -5.69 -12.68
C HIS A 87 7.37 -5.37 -11.28
N LEU A 88 6.07 -5.45 -11.02
CA LEU A 88 5.52 -5.13 -9.71
C LEU A 88 5.32 -6.38 -8.85
N THR A 89 5.50 -6.22 -7.53
CA THR A 89 5.12 -7.29 -6.60
C THR A 89 3.60 -7.52 -6.63
N LEU A 90 3.15 -8.75 -6.40
CA LEU A 90 1.73 -9.11 -6.36
C LEU A 90 0.90 -8.21 -5.44
N THR A 91 1.46 -7.82 -4.28
CA THR A 91 0.79 -6.91 -3.34
C THR A 91 0.58 -5.52 -3.91
N THR A 92 1.58 -4.99 -4.62
CA THR A 92 1.50 -3.68 -5.30
C THR A 92 0.52 -3.74 -6.45
N LEU A 93 0.60 -4.78 -7.28
CA LEU A 93 -0.29 -4.99 -8.42
C LEU A 93 -1.77 -5.05 -7.98
N GLN A 94 -2.09 -5.83 -6.94
CA GLN A 94 -3.45 -5.88 -6.41
C GLN A 94 -3.92 -4.54 -5.84
N SER A 95 -3.06 -3.82 -5.15
CA SER A 95 -3.36 -2.47 -4.67
C SER A 95 -3.65 -1.51 -5.82
N TYR A 96 -2.89 -1.59 -6.91
CA TYR A 96 -3.10 -0.79 -8.11
C TYR A 96 -4.41 -1.17 -8.81
N LYS A 97 -4.69 -2.46 -9.00
CA LYS A 97 -5.97 -2.94 -9.57
C LYS A 97 -7.19 -2.44 -8.77
N ILE A 98 -7.08 -2.35 -7.43
CA ILE A 98 -8.15 -1.77 -6.59
C ILE A 98 -8.32 -0.27 -6.85
N MET A 99 -7.23 0.50 -6.97
CA MET A 99 -7.29 1.94 -7.22
C MET A 99 -7.78 2.25 -8.64
N LEU A 100 -7.41 1.43 -9.63
CA LEU A 100 -7.87 1.55 -11.02
C LEU A 100 -9.38 1.45 -11.15
N LYS A 101 -10.08 0.70 -10.28
CA LYS A 101 -11.55 0.65 -10.24
C LYS A 101 -12.22 2.01 -10.01
N ARG A 102 -11.49 3.02 -9.49
CA ARG A 102 -11.96 4.40 -9.34
C ARG A 102 -11.36 5.32 -10.40
N ILE A 103 -10.12 5.08 -10.80
CA ILE A 103 -9.40 5.91 -11.75
C ILE A 103 -10.02 5.78 -13.14
N LEU A 104 -10.23 4.54 -13.62
CA LEU A 104 -10.70 4.29 -14.99
C LEU A 104 -12.10 4.85 -15.29
N PRO A 105 -13.12 4.68 -14.42
CA PRO A 105 -14.41 5.31 -14.66
C PRO A 105 -14.36 6.84 -14.74
N ALA A 106 -13.40 7.47 -14.04
CA ALA A 106 -13.30 8.93 -13.99
C ALA A 106 -12.52 9.54 -15.17
N ILE A 107 -11.41 8.94 -15.57
CA ILE A 107 -10.49 9.51 -16.57
C ILE A 107 -10.09 8.52 -17.68
N GLY A 108 -10.53 7.27 -17.60
CA GLY A 108 -10.17 6.21 -18.55
C GLY A 108 -10.57 6.49 -19.99
N HIS A 109 -11.72 7.14 -20.19
CA HIS A 109 -12.27 7.52 -21.51
C HIS A 109 -11.48 8.62 -22.21
N ILE A 110 -10.63 9.36 -21.49
CA ILE A 110 -9.84 10.47 -22.05
C ILE A 110 -8.71 9.89 -22.90
N LYS A 111 -8.52 10.43 -24.09
CA LYS A 111 -7.39 10.07 -24.95
C LYS A 111 -6.07 10.42 -24.25
N LEU A 112 -5.11 9.51 -24.31
CA LEU A 112 -3.85 9.62 -23.55
C LEU A 112 -3.10 10.93 -23.83
N GLY A 113 -2.99 11.34 -25.08
CA GLY A 113 -2.38 12.62 -25.50
C GLY A 113 -3.17 13.86 -25.11
N LYS A 114 -4.48 13.72 -24.77
CA LYS A 114 -5.33 14.83 -24.33
C LYS A 114 -5.52 14.88 -22.82
N LEU A 115 -4.90 13.95 -22.07
CA LEU A 115 -4.96 13.94 -20.61
C LEU A 115 -4.09 15.08 -20.04
N GLN A 116 -4.75 16.12 -19.54
CA GLN A 116 -4.12 17.34 -19.02
C GLN A 116 -4.11 17.38 -17.49
N PRO A 117 -3.22 18.16 -16.86
CA PRO A 117 -3.16 18.30 -15.40
C PRO A 117 -4.48 18.70 -14.75
N HIS A 118 -5.31 19.52 -15.39
CA HIS A 118 -6.61 19.93 -14.84
C HIS A 118 -7.60 18.77 -14.68
N HIS A 119 -7.61 17.78 -15.56
CA HIS A 119 -8.43 16.58 -15.42
C HIS A 119 -8.06 15.80 -14.16
N LEU A 120 -6.74 15.69 -13.87
CA LEU A 120 -6.24 15.00 -12.68
C LEU A 120 -6.55 15.79 -11.40
N ILE A 121 -6.42 17.12 -11.43
CA ILE A 121 -6.78 17.99 -10.30
C ILE A 121 -8.28 17.85 -10.00
N GLN A 122 -9.13 17.88 -11.02
CA GLN A 122 -10.56 17.67 -10.86
C GLN A 122 -10.87 16.30 -10.26
N PHE A 123 -10.22 15.25 -10.74
CA PHE A 123 -10.34 13.90 -10.18
C PHE A 123 -9.94 13.85 -8.69
N TYR A 124 -8.84 14.50 -8.30
CA TYR A 124 -8.42 14.53 -6.89
C TYR A 124 -9.38 15.34 -6.01
N ASN A 125 -9.95 16.43 -6.53
CA ASN A 125 -10.96 17.22 -5.83
C ASN A 125 -12.23 16.38 -5.61
N ASN A 126 -12.70 15.67 -6.64
CA ASN A 126 -13.85 14.76 -6.52
C ASN A 126 -13.59 13.65 -5.49
N LEU A 127 -12.35 13.14 -5.39
CA LEU A 127 -11.97 12.18 -4.35
C LEU A 127 -11.97 12.78 -2.92
N ASP A 128 -11.80 14.09 -2.78
CA ASP A 128 -11.83 14.79 -1.48
C ASP A 128 -13.25 15.20 -1.06
N GLU A 129 -14.27 14.95 -1.88
CA GLU A 129 -15.67 15.20 -1.55
C GLU A 129 -16.22 14.17 -0.54
N GLU A 130 -17.26 14.57 0.18
CA GLU A 130 -17.99 13.68 1.07
C GLU A 130 -18.80 12.66 0.26
N GLY A 131 -18.98 11.45 0.80
CA GLY A 131 -19.76 10.39 0.13
C GLY A 131 -18.98 9.48 -0.83
N VAL A 132 -17.77 9.84 -1.23
CA VAL A 132 -16.93 9.07 -2.16
C VAL A 132 -16.34 7.78 -1.53
N ARG A 133 -16.42 7.63 -0.21
CA ARG A 133 -15.92 6.43 0.49
C ARG A 133 -16.78 5.21 0.22
N LEU A 134 -16.25 4.22 -0.51
CA LEU A 134 -16.89 2.90 -0.69
C LEU A 134 -16.69 1.95 0.50
N ASP A 135 -15.75 2.26 1.40
CA ASP A 135 -15.45 1.52 2.62
C ASP A 135 -16.23 2.06 3.84
N GLY A 136 -17.12 3.02 3.64
CA GLY A 136 -18.04 3.53 4.64
C GLY A 136 -18.91 2.40 5.20
N ARG A 137 -19.20 2.45 6.51
CA ARG A 137 -20.20 1.58 7.11
C ARG A 137 -21.57 2.23 6.95
N PHE A 138 -22.49 1.49 6.40
CA PHE A 138 -23.85 1.90 6.15
C PHE A 138 -24.78 1.21 7.17
N THR A 139 -25.46 2.01 7.97
CA THR A 139 -26.38 1.52 8.99
C THR A 139 -27.79 1.38 8.42
N PRO A 140 -28.45 0.23 8.58
CA PRO A 140 -29.84 0.05 8.17
C PRO A 140 -30.75 1.07 8.84
N THR A 141 -31.64 1.69 8.08
CA THR A 141 -32.69 2.53 8.63
C THR A 141 -33.80 1.68 9.26
N LYS A 142 -34.66 2.29 10.07
CA LYS A 142 -35.85 1.61 10.61
C LYS A 142 -36.73 1.04 9.50
N ALA A 143 -36.79 1.70 8.34
CA ALA A 143 -37.53 1.24 7.16
C ALA A 143 -36.98 -0.09 6.61
N LEU A 144 -35.65 -0.22 6.50
CA LEU A 144 -35.02 -1.47 6.06
C LEU A 144 -35.21 -2.60 7.09
N ILE A 145 -35.03 -2.31 8.39
CA ILE A 145 -35.22 -3.32 9.45
C ILE A 145 -36.65 -3.88 9.39
N LYS A 146 -37.67 -2.99 9.31
CA LYS A 146 -39.07 -3.37 9.15
C LYS A 146 -39.33 -4.19 7.88
N TYR A 147 -38.66 -3.83 6.78
CA TYR A 147 -38.77 -4.57 5.53
C TYR A 147 -38.18 -5.98 5.62
N LEU A 148 -37.04 -6.13 6.31
CA LEU A 148 -36.38 -7.43 6.49
C LEU A 148 -37.02 -8.32 7.59
N GLU A 149 -37.81 -7.75 8.50
CA GLU A 149 -38.36 -8.44 9.63
C GLU A 149 -39.16 -9.71 9.26
N PRO A 150 -40.10 -9.68 8.28
CA PRO A 150 -40.90 -10.86 7.89
C PRO A 150 -40.07 -11.86 7.07
N LEU A 151 -38.92 -11.47 6.50
CA LEU A 151 -38.12 -12.35 5.65
C LEU A 151 -37.27 -13.31 6.48
N THR A 152 -37.26 -14.60 6.13
CA THR A 152 -36.36 -15.57 6.76
C THR A 152 -34.92 -15.34 6.35
N ILE A 153 -33.95 -15.69 7.20
CA ILE A 153 -32.53 -15.56 6.90
C ILE A 153 -32.17 -16.37 5.64
N SER A 154 -32.73 -17.58 5.52
CA SER A 154 -32.55 -18.45 4.36
C SER A 154 -33.02 -17.77 3.07
N HIS A 155 -34.19 -17.13 3.06
CA HIS A 155 -34.70 -16.39 1.90
C HIS A 155 -33.77 -15.24 1.51
N ILE A 156 -33.27 -14.45 2.50
CA ILE A 156 -32.32 -13.36 2.21
C ILE A 156 -31.02 -13.90 1.61
N ILE A 157 -30.48 -15.03 2.12
CA ILE A 157 -29.27 -15.66 1.59
C ILE A 157 -29.50 -16.10 0.15
N THR A 158 -30.59 -16.82 -0.12
CA THR A 158 -30.90 -17.33 -1.48
C THR A 158 -31.08 -16.21 -2.50
N THR A 159 -31.79 -15.14 -2.11
CA THR A 159 -32.06 -14.00 -3.02
C THR A 159 -30.83 -13.12 -3.23
N THR A 160 -30.04 -12.89 -2.18
CA THR A 160 -28.95 -11.88 -2.25
C THR A 160 -27.54 -12.48 -2.26
N GLY A 161 -27.38 -13.76 -1.90
CA GLY A 161 -26.07 -14.37 -1.70
C GLY A 161 -25.22 -13.71 -0.59
N ILE A 162 -25.87 -13.03 0.37
CA ILE A 162 -25.22 -12.41 1.53
C ILE A 162 -25.10 -13.47 2.63
N SER A 163 -23.97 -13.51 3.36
CA SER A 163 -23.74 -14.51 4.42
C SER A 163 -24.76 -14.42 5.56
N SER A 164 -25.13 -15.55 6.15
CA SER A 164 -26.05 -15.66 7.31
C SER A 164 -25.68 -14.69 8.44
N LYS A 165 -24.38 -14.58 8.77
CA LYS A 165 -23.88 -13.66 9.79
C LYS A 165 -24.20 -12.21 9.46
N THR A 166 -24.06 -11.82 8.19
CA THR A 166 -24.34 -10.45 7.74
C THR A 166 -25.84 -10.17 7.71
N CYS A 167 -26.66 -11.13 7.30
CA CYS A 167 -28.12 -11.01 7.34
C CYS A 167 -28.63 -10.78 8.76
N ARG A 168 -28.14 -11.55 9.76
CA ARG A 168 -28.47 -11.34 11.18
C ARG A 168 -28.07 -9.96 11.66
N ARG A 169 -26.87 -9.49 11.29
CA ARG A 169 -26.38 -8.15 11.64
C ARG A 169 -27.26 -7.03 11.07
N LEU A 170 -27.70 -7.15 9.82
CA LEU A 170 -28.57 -6.18 9.17
C LEU A 170 -29.96 -6.12 9.84
N LYS A 171 -30.57 -7.27 10.17
CA LYS A 171 -31.83 -7.34 10.94
C LYS A 171 -31.70 -6.67 12.31
N ASN A 172 -30.54 -6.80 12.94
CA ASN A 172 -30.23 -6.18 14.24
C ASN A 172 -29.76 -4.73 14.13
N GLY A 173 -29.94 -4.06 12.99
CA GLY A 173 -29.58 -2.67 12.80
C GLY A 173 -28.07 -2.39 12.75
N GLN A 174 -27.23 -3.41 12.64
CA GLN A 174 -25.77 -3.25 12.61
C GLN A 174 -25.28 -2.88 11.21
N ALA A 175 -24.34 -1.96 11.18
CA ALA A 175 -23.78 -1.43 9.93
C ALA A 175 -23.06 -2.48 9.09
N THR A 176 -23.20 -2.37 7.75
CA THR A 176 -22.51 -3.17 6.74
C THR A 176 -21.65 -2.31 5.81
N ASN A 177 -20.91 -2.94 4.90
CA ASN A 177 -20.14 -2.22 3.87
C ASN A 177 -21.05 -1.82 2.69
N TYR A 178 -20.56 -0.87 1.87
CA TYR A 178 -21.30 -0.35 0.71
C TYR A 178 -21.73 -1.46 -0.26
N SER A 179 -20.80 -2.36 -0.64
CA SER A 179 -21.07 -3.41 -1.63
C SER A 179 -22.18 -4.37 -1.16
N THR A 180 -22.21 -4.72 0.12
CA THR A 180 -23.27 -5.55 0.70
C THR A 180 -24.59 -4.80 0.74
N ALA A 181 -24.57 -3.52 1.14
CA ALA A 181 -25.77 -2.68 1.18
C ALA A 181 -26.37 -2.49 -0.22
N GLN A 182 -25.51 -2.20 -1.20
CA GLN A 182 -25.93 -2.02 -2.59
C GLN A 182 -26.47 -3.33 -3.19
N LYS A 183 -25.80 -4.46 -2.94
CA LYS A 183 -26.26 -5.77 -3.40
C LYS A 183 -27.65 -6.10 -2.88
N LEU A 184 -27.92 -5.80 -1.61
CA LEU A 184 -29.23 -6.01 -1.01
C LEU A 184 -30.28 -5.09 -1.65
N CYS A 185 -29.99 -3.81 -1.82
CA CYS A 185 -30.90 -2.86 -2.46
C CYS A 185 -31.21 -3.25 -3.91
N ASN A 186 -30.20 -3.68 -4.68
CA ASN A 186 -30.39 -4.11 -6.07
C ASN A 186 -31.26 -5.36 -6.17
N CYS A 187 -31.04 -6.37 -5.32
CA CYS A 187 -31.81 -7.61 -5.35
C CYS A 187 -33.28 -7.39 -5.00
N TYR A 188 -33.56 -6.51 -4.06
CA TYR A 188 -34.96 -6.19 -3.64
C TYR A 188 -35.52 -4.92 -4.30
N LYS A 189 -34.81 -4.31 -5.27
CA LYS A 189 -35.20 -3.07 -5.96
C LYS A 189 -35.56 -1.94 -4.99
N LEU A 190 -34.77 -1.78 -3.92
CA LEU A 190 -34.96 -0.78 -2.88
C LEU A 190 -34.09 0.45 -3.14
N GLU A 191 -34.61 1.62 -2.78
CA GLU A 191 -33.87 2.88 -2.87
C GLU A 191 -32.80 2.98 -1.79
N PHE A 192 -31.53 3.04 -2.17
CA PHE A 192 -30.39 2.97 -1.26
C PHE A 192 -30.42 4.02 -0.15
N ASN A 193 -30.64 5.28 -0.50
CA ASN A 193 -30.62 6.41 0.44
C ASN A 193 -31.77 6.36 1.46
N ARG A 194 -32.89 5.69 1.12
CA ARG A 194 -34.00 5.46 2.03
C ARG A 194 -33.76 4.31 2.99
N MET A 195 -33.01 3.29 2.55
CA MET A 195 -32.80 2.05 3.29
C MET A 195 -31.54 2.05 4.15
N PHE A 196 -30.54 2.84 3.79
CA PHE A 196 -29.28 2.93 4.51
C PHE A 196 -28.89 4.38 4.82
N LYS A 197 -28.46 4.62 6.08
CA LYS A 197 -27.73 5.84 6.44
C LYS A 197 -26.25 5.53 6.40
N GLY A 198 -25.51 6.23 5.54
CA GLY A 198 -24.06 6.12 5.48
C GLY A 198 -23.40 6.98 6.57
N ASN A 199 -22.34 6.50 7.17
CA ASN A 199 -21.35 7.37 7.81
C ASN A 199 -20.47 8.01 6.71
N SER A 200 -21.12 8.62 5.71
CA SER A 200 -20.45 9.17 4.53
C SER A 200 -19.81 10.54 4.77
N GLU A 201 -19.99 11.12 5.97
CA GLU A 201 -19.41 12.43 6.33
C GLU A 201 -17.88 12.46 6.40
N LYS A 202 -17.22 11.30 6.31
CA LYS A 202 -15.76 11.26 6.32
C LYS A 202 -15.19 11.23 4.91
N LYS A 203 -14.51 12.28 4.54
CA LYS A 203 -13.70 12.40 3.32
C LYS A 203 -12.67 11.28 3.22
N LEU A 204 -12.21 10.98 2.00
CA LEU A 204 -11.05 10.09 1.82
C LEU A 204 -9.81 10.68 2.50
N ASN A 205 -9.01 9.81 3.11
CA ASN A 205 -7.75 10.25 3.68
C ASN A 205 -6.83 10.77 2.54
N ARG A 206 -6.22 11.94 2.72
CA ARG A 206 -5.27 12.53 1.75
C ARG A 206 -4.16 11.56 1.32
N LYS A 207 -3.73 10.65 2.21
CA LYS A 207 -2.80 9.57 1.87
C LYS A 207 -3.39 8.63 0.81
N THR A 208 -4.69 8.33 0.89
CA THR A 208 -5.37 7.49 -0.10
C THR A 208 -5.45 8.20 -1.45
N ILE A 209 -5.75 9.50 -1.48
CA ILE A 209 -5.74 10.32 -2.70
C ILE A 209 -4.33 10.34 -3.31
N LYS A 210 -3.29 10.53 -2.47
CA LYS A 210 -1.90 10.45 -2.92
C LYS A 210 -1.56 9.08 -3.54
N ASN A 211 -2.11 7.99 -3.02
CA ASN A 211 -1.88 6.66 -3.59
C ASN A 211 -2.51 6.54 -5.00
N HIS A 212 -3.70 7.11 -5.25
CA HIS A 212 -4.27 7.16 -6.60
C HIS A 212 -3.36 7.96 -7.56
N HIS A 213 -2.83 9.09 -7.09
CA HIS A 213 -1.86 9.87 -7.87
C HIS A 213 -0.61 9.05 -8.22
N ILE A 214 -0.06 8.26 -7.28
CA ILE A 214 1.11 7.41 -7.53
C ILE A 214 0.83 6.40 -8.65
N VAL A 215 -0.36 5.79 -8.69
CA VAL A 215 -0.74 4.86 -9.76
C VAL A 215 -0.80 5.57 -11.10
N ILE A 216 -1.50 6.71 -11.19
CA ILE A 216 -1.61 7.50 -12.42
C ILE A 216 -0.23 7.96 -12.89
N HIS A 217 0.58 8.46 -11.97
CA HIS A 217 1.94 8.91 -12.26
C HIS A 217 2.80 7.77 -12.82
N SER A 218 2.72 6.58 -12.23
CA SER A 218 3.48 5.40 -12.70
C SER A 218 3.08 5.00 -14.12
N ILE A 219 1.79 4.97 -14.43
CA ILE A 219 1.27 4.63 -15.76
C ILE A 219 1.74 5.67 -16.79
N LEU A 220 1.59 6.96 -16.47
CA LEU A 220 1.99 8.03 -17.40
C LEU A 220 3.52 8.14 -17.55
N SER A 221 4.30 7.84 -16.52
CA SER A 221 5.77 7.77 -16.62
C SER A 221 6.19 6.67 -17.58
N THR A 222 5.58 5.48 -17.47
CA THR A 222 5.86 4.40 -18.44
C THR A 222 5.44 4.80 -19.86
N ALA A 223 4.37 5.56 -20.04
CA ALA A 223 4.00 6.07 -21.35
C ALA A 223 5.06 7.04 -21.93
N VAL A 224 5.72 7.83 -21.07
CA VAL A 224 6.85 8.69 -21.45
C VAL A 224 8.08 7.83 -21.77
N ASP A 225 8.42 6.86 -20.92
CA ASP A 225 9.56 5.94 -21.13
C ASP A 225 9.40 5.14 -22.45
N TRP A 226 8.16 4.81 -22.82
CA TRP A 226 7.85 4.13 -24.09
C TRP A 226 7.70 5.10 -25.28
N ASN A 227 8.04 6.38 -25.11
CA ASN A 227 7.92 7.43 -26.13
C ASN A 227 6.51 7.57 -26.73
N ILE A 228 5.47 7.24 -25.96
CA ILE A 228 4.06 7.45 -26.35
C ILE A 228 3.60 8.86 -25.95
N LEU A 229 4.12 9.39 -24.84
CA LEU A 229 3.90 10.75 -24.37
C LEU A 229 5.21 11.54 -24.28
N MET A 230 5.15 12.84 -24.51
CA MET A 230 6.30 13.74 -24.29
C MET A 230 6.49 14.09 -22.81
N ASN A 231 5.38 14.22 -22.07
CA ASN A 231 5.38 14.71 -20.69
C ASN A 231 4.35 13.93 -19.85
N ASN A 232 4.68 13.74 -18.59
CA ASN A 232 3.76 13.18 -17.61
C ASN A 232 2.88 14.29 -17.00
N ALA A 233 1.58 14.32 -17.36
CA ALA A 233 0.63 15.29 -16.82
C ALA A 233 0.52 15.25 -15.27
N ALA A 234 0.79 14.11 -14.64
CA ALA A 234 0.72 13.95 -13.19
C ALA A 234 1.85 14.69 -12.45
N GLU A 235 2.97 15.02 -13.08
CA GLU A 235 4.04 15.81 -12.45
C GLU A 235 3.57 17.19 -12.02
N ARG A 236 2.67 17.79 -12.83
CA ARG A 236 2.11 19.14 -12.59
C ARG A 236 0.81 19.12 -11.81
N ALA A 237 0.18 17.96 -11.64
CA ALA A 237 -1.11 17.78 -10.95
C ALA A 237 -0.89 17.08 -9.59
N LYS A 238 -0.31 17.77 -8.61
CA LYS A 238 -0.02 17.19 -7.30
C LYS A 238 -1.24 17.32 -6.37
N PRO A 239 -1.72 16.22 -5.74
CA PRO A 239 -2.76 16.31 -4.72
C PRO A 239 -2.26 17.04 -3.47
N GLN A 240 -3.20 17.49 -2.64
CA GLN A 240 -2.87 18.16 -1.38
C GLN A 240 -1.97 17.30 -0.50
N LYS A 241 -0.98 17.93 0.17
CA LYS A 241 -0.05 17.23 1.06
C LYS A 241 -0.81 16.55 2.21
N ALA A 242 -0.53 15.27 2.41
CA ALA A 242 -1.01 14.55 3.59
C ALA A 242 -0.15 14.92 4.80
N THR A 243 -0.79 15.31 5.91
CA THR A 243 -0.10 15.43 7.19
C THR A 243 0.32 14.04 7.67
N LYS A 244 1.59 13.88 8.01
CA LYS A 244 2.07 12.63 8.61
C LYS A 244 1.65 12.63 10.09
N PRO A 245 0.79 11.70 10.55
CA PRO A 245 0.51 11.57 11.97
C PRO A 245 1.79 11.17 12.71
N LYS A 246 1.97 11.70 13.92
CA LYS A 246 3.07 11.25 14.79
C LYS A 246 2.93 9.74 15.05
N ALA A 247 4.03 9.01 15.01
CA ALA A 247 4.04 7.60 15.35
C ALA A 247 3.59 7.42 16.81
N LYS A 248 2.58 6.57 17.04
CA LYS A 248 2.17 6.18 18.39
C LYS A 248 3.04 5.01 18.82
N TYR A 249 3.48 5.04 20.06
CA TYR A 249 4.24 3.97 20.70
C TYR A 249 3.94 3.97 22.20
N TYR A 250 4.24 2.90 22.89
CA TYR A 250 4.11 2.81 24.34
C TYR A 250 5.38 3.31 25.03
N ASN A 251 5.21 4.01 26.14
CA ASN A 251 6.28 4.31 27.07
C ASN A 251 6.54 3.09 28.00
N ASP A 252 7.59 3.17 28.84
CA ASP A 252 8.01 2.09 29.72
C ASP A 252 6.87 1.59 30.62
N LYS A 253 6.10 2.50 31.23
CA LYS A 253 4.95 2.15 32.07
C LYS A 253 3.87 1.40 31.27
N GLN A 254 3.51 1.89 30.09
CA GLN A 254 2.50 1.25 29.25
C GLN A 254 2.95 -0.12 28.74
N VAL A 255 4.26 -0.29 28.51
CA VAL A 255 4.82 -1.60 28.17
C VAL A 255 4.71 -2.53 29.39
N ALA A 256 5.09 -2.08 30.59
CA ALA A 256 4.98 -2.87 31.83
C ALA A 256 3.54 -3.30 32.08
N ASP A 257 2.57 -2.38 32.01
CA ASP A 257 1.13 -2.67 32.17
C ASP A 257 0.66 -3.72 31.14
N MET A 258 1.08 -3.60 29.88
CA MET A 258 0.73 -4.56 28.83
C MET A 258 1.35 -5.93 29.07
N LEU A 259 2.63 -5.99 29.46
CA LEU A 259 3.31 -7.26 29.74
C LEU A 259 2.71 -7.97 30.97
N ASP A 260 2.22 -7.23 31.95
CA ASP A 260 1.51 -7.80 33.10
C ASP A 260 0.18 -8.44 32.69
N CYS A 261 -0.61 -7.75 31.87
CA CYS A 261 -1.85 -8.31 31.29
C CYS A 261 -1.59 -9.57 30.44
N LEU A 262 -0.42 -9.68 29.78
CA LEU A 262 -0.09 -10.85 28.97
C LEU A 262 0.13 -12.13 29.76
N LYS A 263 0.42 -12.05 31.06
CA LYS A 263 0.60 -13.24 31.92
C LYS A 263 -0.65 -14.13 31.99
N SER A 264 -1.83 -13.56 31.79
CA SER A 264 -3.13 -14.28 31.76
C SER A 264 -3.52 -14.79 30.37
N GLU A 265 -2.73 -14.50 29.34
CA GLU A 265 -3.06 -14.83 27.96
C GLU A 265 -2.34 -16.12 27.48
N PRO A 266 -2.84 -16.79 26.44
CA PRO A 266 -2.19 -17.99 25.91
C PRO A 266 -0.73 -17.75 25.53
N LEU A 267 0.14 -18.71 25.85
CA LEU A 267 1.60 -18.66 25.67
C LEU A 267 2.02 -18.25 24.25
N MET A 268 1.27 -18.72 23.23
CA MET A 268 1.51 -18.33 21.83
C MET A 268 1.50 -16.80 21.64
N TYR A 269 0.47 -16.12 22.16
CA TYR A 269 0.33 -14.67 21.98
C TYR A 269 1.29 -13.89 22.87
N MET A 270 1.54 -14.37 24.09
CA MET A 270 2.58 -13.81 24.94
C MET A 270 3.92 -13.84 24.23
N THR A 271 4.32 -15.00 23.69
CA THR A 271 5.57 -15.16 22.92
C THR A 271 5.60 -14.25 21.69
N MET A 272 4.49 -14.09 20.94
CA MET A 272 4.41 -13.17 19.79
C MET A 272 4.68 -11.72 20.18
N ILE A 273 4.09 -11.24 21.27
CA ILE A 273 4.24 -9.84 21.69
C ILE A 273 5.64 -9.57 22.23
N TYR A 274 6.16 -10.47 23.06
CA TYR A 274 7.53 -10.37 23.55
C TYR A 274 8.53 -10.33 22.40
N LEU A 275 8.40 -11.23 21.43
CA LEU A 275 9.26 -11.29 20.26
C LEU A 275 9.14 -10.01 19.39
N ALA A 276 7.91 -9.50 19.21
CA ALA A 276 7.68 -8.28 18.43
C ALA A 276 8.29 -7.03 19.08
N ILE A 277 8.26 -6.94 20.42
CA ILE A 277 8.89 -5.84 21.16
C ILE A 277 10.39 -6.01 21.24
N ASP A 278 10.90 -7.20 21.46
CA ASP A 278 12.34 -7.45 21.67
C ASP A 278 13.15 -7.18 20.40
N ILE A 279 12.76 -7.76 19.27
CA ILE A 279 13.52 -7.66 18.01
C ILE A 279 12.85 -6.79 16.94
N GLY A 280 11.69 -6.22 17.21
CA GLY A 280 11.04 -5.26 16.32
C GLY A 280 10.54 -5.84 15.01
N LEU A 281 9.98 -7.06 15.01
CA LEU A 281 9.47 -7.73 13.82
C LEU A 281 8.27 -7.03 13.20
N ARG A 282 8.20 -7.06 11.86
CA ARG A 282 6.95 -6.77 11.15
C ARG A 282 5.99 -7.95 11.28
N GLU A 283 4.68 -7.72 11.24
CA GLU A 283 3.66 -8.78 11.35
C GLU A 283 3.87 -9.92 10.34
N GLY A 284 4.25 -9.59 9.11
CA GLY A 284 4.56 -10.58 8.08
C GLY A 284 5.84 -11.38 8.36
N GLU A 285 6.87 -10.76 8.95
CA GLU A 285 8.11 -11.41 9.39
C GLU A 285 7.82 -12.37 10.54
N LEU A 286 7.04 -11.91 11.54
CA LEU A 286 6.62 -12.74 12.67
C LEU A 286 5.87 -14.00 12.24
N THR A 287 4.86 -13.85 11.36
CA THR A 287 4.05 -14.97 10.89
C THR A 287 4.78 -15.87 9.88
N GLY A 288 5.85 -15.38 9.29
CA GLY A 288 6.74 -16.12 8.38
C GLY A 288 7.90 -16.84 9.06
N LEU A 289 8.15 -16.57 10.35
CA LEU A 289 9.27 -17.14 11.09
C LEU A 289 9.13 -18.65 11.24
N LYS A 290 10.21 -19.38 11.02
CA LYS A 290 10.28 -20.84 11.16
C LYS A 290 11.24 -21.23 12.29
N TRP A 291 11.08 -22.44 12.84
CA TRP A 291 11.98 -22.92 13.89
C TRP A 291 13.45 -23.05 13.43
N GLU A 292 13.68 -23.29 12.16
CA GLU A 292 15.01 -23.33 11.54
C GLU A 292 15.71 -21.97 11.51
N ASP A 293 14.95 -20.87 11.62
CA ASP A 293 15.48 -19.52 11.61
C ASP A 293 15.95 -19.07 13.02
N ILE A 294 15.77 -19.91 14.06
CA ILE A 294 16.12 -19.59 15.46
C ILE A 294 17.25 -20.47 15.94
N ASN A 295 18.38 -19.83 16.27
CA ASN A 295 19.48 -20.48 16.98
C ASN A 295 19.33 -20.26 18.49
N PHE A 296 19.05 -21.34 19.23
CA PHE A 296 18.82 -21.29 20.68
C PHE A 296 20.10 -21.20 21.50
N GLU A 297 21.27 -21.45 20.92
CA GLU A 297 22.58 -21.38 21.57
C GLU A 297 23.13 -19.96 21.51
N THR A 298 23.15 -19.38 20.28
CA THR A 298 23.60 -18.00 20.05
C THR A 298 22.54 -16.95 20.31
N CYS A 299 21.30 -17.36 20.59
CA CYS A 299 20.13 -16.48 20.75
C CYS A 299 19.81 -15.66 19.48
N GLU A 300 20.20 -16.12 18.31
CA GLU A 300 20.03 -15.41 17.05
C GLU A 300 18.73 -15.81 16.34
N VAL A 301 18.08 -14.83 15.74
CA VAL A 301 16.88 -14.99 14.95
C VAL A 301 17.13 -14.45 13.54
N ASN A 302 17.05 -15.32 12.54
CA ASN A 302 17.23 -14.99 11.13
C ASN A 302 15.91 -14.54 10.52
N ILE A 303 15.86 -13.30 10.05
CA ILE A 303 14.67 -12.71 9.42
C ILE A 303 14.94 -12.67 7.91
N ASN A 304 14.53 -13.71 7.20
CA ASN A 304 14.78 -13.88 5.75
C ASN A 304 13.51 -14.07 4.93
N LYS A 305 12.34 -14.16 5.60
CA LYS A 305 11.04 -14.45 5.00
C LYS A 305 9.96 -13.56 5.62
N GLN A 306 8.88 -13.40 4.88
CA GLN A 306 7.65 -12.76 5.35
C GLN A 306 6.44 -13.41 4.71
N ARG A 307 5.31 -13.39 5.39
CA ARG A 307 4.03 -13.86 4.85
C ARG A 307 3.05 -12.71 4.73
N HIS A 308 2.31 -12.70 3.63
CA HIS A 308 1.26 -11.71 3.37
C HIS A 308 -0.01 -12.41 2.93
N TYR A 309 -1.16 -11.89 3.33
CA TYR A 309 -2.44 -12.26 2.76
C TYR A 309 -2.72 -11.38 1.54
N ILE A 310 -2.96 -12.01 0.41
CA ILE A 310 -3.37 -11.33 -0.82
C ILE A 310 -4.74 -11.87 -1.21
N ALA A 311 -5.70 -10.95 -1.39
CA ALA A 311 -7.06 -11.32 -1.79
C ALA A 311 -7.04 -12.07 -3.14
N GLY A 312 -7.69 -13.24 -3.18
CA GLY A 312 -7.69 -14.13 -4.35
C GLY A 312 -6.53 -15.14 -4.39
N TYR A 313 -5.44 -14.92 -3.64
CA TYR A 313 -4.26 -15.80 -3.61
C TYR A 313 -4.02 -16.43 -2.22
N GLY A 314 -4.66 -15.92 -1.17
CA GLY A 314 -4.46 -16.42 0.18
C GLY A 314 -3.17 -15.92 0.86
N ASN A 315 -2.60 -16.73 1.75
CA ASN A 315 -1.34 -16.43 2.43
C ASN A 315 -0.15 -16.85 1.57
N ILE A 316 0.66 -15.88 1.15
CA ILE A 316 1.86 -16.09 0.33
C ILE A 316 3.11 -15.82 1.15
N GLU A 317 4.09 -16.72 1.08
CA GLU A 317 5.44 -16.53 1.61
C GLU A 317 6.31 -15.83 0.53
N GLY A 318 7.12 -14.88 0.95
CA GLY A 318 8.05 -14.17 0.08
C GLY A 318 9.26 -13.64 0.85
N LYS A 319 10.24 -13.13 0.13
CA LYS A 319 11.38 -12.42 0.73
C LYS A 319 10.93 -11.07 1.32
N PRO A 320 11.67 -10.52 2.30
CA PRO A 320 11.47 -9.14 2.72
C PRO A 320 11.56 -8.17 1.53
N LYS A 321 10.84 -7.05 1.64
CA LYS A 321 10.71 -6.06 0.55
C LYS A 321 12.05 -5.43 0.12
N THR A 322 13.04 -5.40 1.00
CA THR A 322 14.37 -4.81 0.78
C THR A 322 15.44 -5.77 1.27
N GLU A 323 16.64 -5.71 0.73
CA GLU A 323 17.79 -6.48 1.20
C GLU A 323 18.11 -6.21 2.68
N ALA A 324 18.01 -4.95 3.12
CA ALA A 324 18.14 -4.59 4.54
C ALA A 324 17.07 -5.25 5.43
N GLY A 325 15.98 -5.75 4.86
CA GLY A 325 14.98 -6.55 5.58
C GLY A 325 15.49 -7.95 5.95
N ILE A 326 16.46 -8.48 5.21
CA ILE A 326 17.14 -9.74 5.52
C ILE A 326 18.22 -9.41 6.56
N ARG A 327 18.05 -9.94 7.76
CA ARG A 327 18.93 -9.63 8.89
C ARG A 327 18.91 -10.71 9.94
N THR A 328 19.99 -10.82 10.69
CA THR A 328 20.08 -11.62 11.91
C THR A 328 20.03 -10.68 13.11
N VAL A 329 19.20 -10.97 14.09
CA VAL A 329 19.05 -10.17 15.30
C VAL A 329 19.17 -11.08 16.52
N THR A 330 20.01 -10.70 17.47
CA THR A 330 20.12 -11.41 18.76
C THR A 330 18.92 -11.06 19.63
N ALA A 331 18.15 -12.06 20.05
CA ALA A 331 17.03 -11.93 20.96
C ALA A 331 17.49 -12.00 22.42
N SER A 332 16.71 -11.41 23.33
CA SER A 332 16.97 -11.49 24.75
C SER A 332 16.79 -12.93 25.27
N LYS A 333 17.50 -13.28 26.35
CA LYS A 333 17.36 -14.59 27.02
C LYS A 333 15.92 -14.87 27.45
N THR A 334 15.18 -13.85 27.84
CA THR A 334 13.76 -13.94 28.19
C THR A 334 12.92 -14.44 27.01
N VAL A 335 13.13 -13.85 25.83
CA VAL A 335 12.38 -14.27 24.61
C VAL A 335 12.79 -15.67 24.18
N ILE A 336 14.06 -16.02 24.27
CA ILE A 336 14.55 -17.38 23.96
C ILE A 336 13.94 -18.41 24.91
N SER A 337 13.82 -18.10 26.20
CA SER A 337 13.15 -18.98 27.17
C SER A 337 11.66 -19.19 26.85
N LEU A 338 10.93 -18.12 26.51
CA LEU A 338 9.54 -18.20 26.06
C LEU A 338 9.39 -19.03 24.78
N LEU A 339 10.30 -18.88 23.83
CA LEU A 339 10.30 -19.67 22.59
C LEU A 339 10.57 -21.16 22.87
N LYS A 340 11.45 -21.50 23.80
CA LYS A 340 11.69 -22.89 24.23
C LYS A 340 10.43 -23.50 24.87
N GLU A 341 9.79 -22.76 25.76
CA GLU A 341 8.54 -23.18 26.42
C GLU A 341 7.41 -23.36 25.40
N TYR A 342 7.23 -22.42 24.49
CA TYR A 342 6.24 -22.52 23.44
C TYR A 342 6.51 -23.67 22.47
N LYS A 343 7.78 -23.96 22.14
CA LYS A 343 8.18 -25.12 21.33
C LYS A 343 7.80 -26.43 22.03
N LYS A 344 8.01 -26.50 23.37
CA LYS A 344 7.61 -27.65 24.17
C LYS A 344 6.10 -27.85 24.11
N GLN A 345 5.29 -26.80 24.35
CA GLN A 345 3.84 -26.87 24.23
C GLN A 345 3.37 -27.31 22.83
N GLN A 346 4.04 -26.83 21.78
CA GLN A 346 3.72 -27.23 20.41
C GLN A 346 4.02 -28.70 20.14
N ASN A 347 5.12 -29.25 20.70
CA ASN A 347 5.44 -30.67 20.63
C ASN A 347 4.43 -31.53 21.39
N GLU A 348 3.96 -31.07 22.54
CA GLU A 348 2.87 -31.73 23.29
C GLU A 348 1.57 -31.78 22.47
N ASN A 349 1.21 -30.67 21.82
CA ASN A 349 0.06 -30.64 20.91
C ASN A 349 0.24 -31.61 19.74
N ARG A 350 1.43 -31.64 19.13
CA ARG A 350 1.76 -32.59 18.06
C ARG A 350 1.54 -34.06 18.50
N LEU A 351 1.94 -34.41 19.70
CA LEU A 351 1.69 -35.75 20.24
C LEU A 351 0.20 -36.01 20.48
N LYS A 352 -0.55 -35.03 20.98
CA LYS A 352 -2.00 -35.14 21.19
C LYS A 352 -2.80 -35.34 19.90
N PHE A 353 -2.44 -34.60 18.85
CA PHE A 353 -3.11 -34.69 17.54
C PHE A 353 -2.63 -35.88 16.70
N GLY A 354 -1.45 -36.45 16.96
CA GLY A 354 -0.93 -37.62 16.26
C GLY A 354 -0.95 -37.46 14.74
N THR A 355 -1.62 -38.35 14.04
CA THR A 355 -1.74 -38.34 12.58
C THR A 355 -2.56 -37.15 12.02
N ALA A 356 -3.40 -36.51 12.83
CA ALA A 356 -4.17 -35.33 12.44
C ALA A 356 -3.35 -34.03 12.47
N TRP A 357 -2.11 -34.07 12.94
CA TRP A 357 -1.20 -32.92 12.95
C TRP A 357 -0.80 -32.49 11.53
N GLN A 358 -0.99 -31.21 11.18
CA GLN A 358 -0.78 -30.71 9.82
C GLN A 358 0.67 -30.34 9.47
N ASN A 359 1.65 -30.61 10.37
CA ASN A 359 3.10 -30.39 10.11
C ASN A 359 3.46 -28.99 9.57
N GLY A 360 2.83 -27.92 10.07
CA GLY A 360 3.19 -26.56 9.72
C GLY A 360 4.66 -26.25 10.07
N LYS A 361 5.36 -25.57 9.14
CA LYS A 361 6.79 -25.27 9.29
C LYS A 361 7.09 -23.99 10.10
N TYR A 362 6.05 -23.22 10.43
CA TYR A 362 6.22 -21.91 11.10
C TYR A 362 6.28 -22.06 12.61
N VAL A 363 6.87 -21.06 13.28
CA VAL A 363 6.88 -20.99 14.74
C VAL A 363 5.46 -20.88 15.28
N PHE A 364 4.62 -20.02 14.68
CA PHE A 364 3.26 -19.79 15.16
C PHE A 364 2.22 -20.55 14.35
N LEU A 365 1.61 -21.54 14.98
CA LEU A 365 0.63 -22.46 14.41
C LEU A 365 -0.64 -22.47 15.26
N HIS A 366 -1.74 -22.97 14.68
CA HIS A 366 -2.90 -23.41 15.45
C HIS A 366 -2.58 -24.70 16.22
N GLU A 367 -3.46 -25.08 17.14
CA GLU A 367 -3.28 -26.27 17.98
C GLU A 367 -3.19 -27.57 17.18
N ASP A 368 -3.77 -27.61 15.98
CA ASP A 368 -3.74 -28.73 15.04
C ASP A 368 -2.49 -28.73 14.11
N GLY A 369 -1.55 -27.80 14.31
CA GLY A 369 -0.36 -27.63 13.47
C GLY A 369 -0.59 -26.88 12.17
N SER A 370 -1.79 -26.37 11.89
CA SER A 370 -2.05 -25.56 10.70
C SER A 370 -1.46 -24.14 10.85
N PRO A 371 -0.98 -23.52 9.75
CA PRO A 371 -0.46 -22.15 9.80
C PRO A 371 -1.52 -21.13 10.15
N ILE A 372 -1.24 -20.25 11.11
CA ILE A 372 -2.14 -19.14 11.44
C ILE A 372 -2.27 -18.17 10.26
N SER A 373 -3.43 -17.49 10.18
CA SER A 373 -3.60 -16.38 9.24
C SER A 373 -2.63 -15.23 9.57
N THR A 374 -2.05 -14.60 8.54
CA THR A 374 -1.16 -13.43 8.72
C THR A 374 -1.83 -12.25 9.41
N GLN A 375 -3.16 -12.16 9.39
CA GLN A 375 -3.94 -11.14 10.10
C GLN A 375 -4.29 -11.51 11.55
N ARG A 376 -3.91 -12.71 11.99
CA ARG A 376 -4.26 -13.22 13.33
C ARG A 376 -3.62 -12.38 14.44
N PRO A 377 -2.31 -12.04 14.39
CA PRO A 377 -1.68 -11.21 15.40
C PRO A 377 -2.37 -9.85 15.57
N TYR A 378 -2.64 -9.15 14.46
CA TYR A 378 -3.35 -7.87 14.50
C TYR A 378 -4.75 -7.96 15.13
N LYS A 379 -5.56 -8.94 14.70
CA LYS A 379 -6.93 -9.09 15.19
C LYS A 379 -6.94 -9.44 16.68
N TRP A 380 -6.07 -10.38 17.08
CA TRP A 380 -5.96 -10.77 18.47
C TRP A 380 -5.48 -9.61 19.35
N PHE A 381 -4.41 -8.91 18.92
CA PHE A 381 -3.84 -7.78 19.65
C PHE A 381 -4.85 -6.65 19.85
N THR A 382 -5.61 -6.31 18.80
CA THR A 382 -6.68 -5.31 18.92
C THR A 382 -7.74 -5.70 19.97
N ASN A 383 -8.13 -6.97 19.99
CA ASN A 383 -9.10 -7.48 20.97
C ASN A 383 -8.48 -7.54 22.39
N PHE A 384 -7.23 -7.92 22.52
CA PHE A 384 -6.47 -7.91 23.78
C PHE A 384 -6.43 -6.50 24.38
N LEU A 385 -6.04 -5.48 23.63
CA LEU A 385 -6.03 -4.10 24.11
C LEU A 385 -7.41 -3.62 24.57
N ASN A 386 -8.48 -4.02 23.87
CA ASN A 386 -9.85 -3.67 24.25
C ASN A 386 -10.30 -4.41 25.53
N ARG A 387 -9.95 -5.71 25.71
CA ARG A 387 -10.31 -6.49 26.93
C ARG A 387 -9.66 -5.92 28.19
N HIS A 388 -8.40 -5.49 28.06
CA HIS A 388 -7.62 -4.99 29.21
C HIS A 388 -7.65 -3.45 29.32
N ASN A 389 -8.51 -2.75 28.54
CA ASN A 389 -8.62 -1.29 28.53
C ASN A 389 -7.27 -0.55 28.31
N LEU A 390 -6.35 -1.18 27.58
CA LEU A 390 -5.04 -0.59 27.27
C LEU A 390 -5.15 0.48 26.17
N PRO A 391 -4.26 1.47 26.13
CA PRO A 391 -4.21 2.48 25.09
C PRO A 391 -4.11 1.85 23.69
N LYS A 392 -4.89 2.35 22.73
CA LYS A 392 -4.98 1.74 21.39
C LYS A 392 -3.75 2.04 20.55
N ILE A 393 -3.00 0.99 20.25
CA ILE A 393 -1.94 0.96 19.25
C ILE A 393 -2.18 -0.21 18.28
N THR A 394 -1.55 -0.16 17.11
CA THR A 394 -1.59 -1.28 16.15
C THR A 394 -0.43 -2.25 16.44
N PHE A 395 -0.54 -3.49 15.95
CA PHE A 395 0.55 -4.47 16.08
C PHE A 395 1.89 -3.94 15.51
N HIS A 396 1.85 -3.24 14.38
CA HIS A 396 3.04 -2.61 13.81
C HIS A 396 3.68 -1.53 14.71
N GLN A 397 2.89 -0.91 15.59
CA GLN A 397 3.39 0.09 16.54
C GLN A 397 4.18 -0.53 17.72
N LEU A 398 4.13 -1.86 17.94
CA LEU A 398 5.06 -2.55 18.83
C LEU A 398 6.52 -2.42 18.35
N ARG A 399 6.73 -2.46 17.05
CA ARG A 399 8.04 -2.17 16.45
C ARG A 399 8.48 -0.71 16.67
N HIS A 400 7.54 0.24 16.63
CA HIS A 400 7.83 1.61 17.02
C HIS A 400 8.14 1.72 18.52
N THR A 401 7.48 0.93 19.35
CA THR A 401 7.77 0.84 20.79
C THR A 401 9.19 0.30 21.01
N ASN A 402 9.59 -0.81 20.36
CA ASN A 402 10.97 -1.31 20.41
C ASN A 402 11.99 -0.22 20.07
N ALA A 403 11.83 0.47 18.94
CA ALA A 403 12.75 1.53 18.55
C ALA A 403 12.79 2.68 19.57
N SER A 404 11.64 3.07 20.12
CA SER A 404 11.56 4.13 21.12
C SER A 404 12.28 3.74 22.42
N LEU A 405 12.08 2.52 22.89
CA LEU A 405 12.75 1.98 24.09
C LEU A 405 14.27 1.96 23.90
N LEU A 406 14.76 1.42 22.77
CA LEU A 406 16.20 1.35 22.49
C LEU A 406 16.83 2.74 22.37
N ILE A 407 16.20 3.68 21.65
CA ILE A 407 16.69 5.05 21.56
C ILE A 407 16.62 5.73 22.94
N SER A 408 15.59 5.49 23.75
CA SER A 408 15.47 6.03 25.10
C SER A 408 16.52 5.47 26.04
N SER A 409 16.94 4.21 25.91
CA SER A 409 18.02 3.62 26.69
C SER A 409 19.41 4.09 26.27
N GLY A 410 19.57 4.80 25.16
CA GLY A 410 20.85 5.37 24.74
C GLY A 410 21.49 4.73 23.52
N GLU A 411 20.82 3.73 22.94
CA GLU A 411 21.31 3.08 21.73
C GLU A 411 21.38 4.05 20.55
N ASP A 412 22.40 3.90 19.71
CA ASP A 412 22.58 4.73 18.55
C ASP A 412 21.56 4.42 17.43
N ILE A 413 21.22 5.44 16.65
CA ILE A 413 20.19 5.33 15.59
C ILE A 413 20.59 4.34 14.50
N VAL A 414 21.88 4.19 14.20
CA VAL A 414 22.36 3.31 13.14
C VAL A 414 22.16 1.86 13.56
N THR A 415 22.53 1.51 14.79
CA THR A 415 22.29 0.20 15.40
C THR A 415 20.79 -0.12 15.45
N VAL A 416 19.96 0.80 15.94
CA VAL A 416 18.50 0.62 15.96
C VAL A 416 17.92 0.46 14.55
N SER A 417 18.38 1.27 13.58
CA SER A 417 17.93 1.17 12.19
C SER A 417 18.32 -0.18 11.56
N GLY A 418 19.54 -0.64 11.79
CA GLY A 418 20.02 -1.96 11.34
C GLY A 418 19.23 -3.11 11.96
N ARG A 419 19.03 -3.09 13.29
CA ARG A 419 18.21 -4.08 14.01
C ARG A 419 16.78 -4.16 13.47
N LEU A 420 16.20 -3.02 13.11
CA LEU A 420 14.88 -2.95 12.51
C LEU A 420 14.87 -3.34 11.00
N GLY A 421 15.99 -3.30 10.30
CA GLY A 421 16.06 -3.53 8.84
C GLY A 421 15.36 -2.41 8.06
N HIS A 422 15.70 -1.15 8.36
CA HIS A 422 15.32 0.00 7.55
C HIS A 422 16.39 0.22 6.47
N ALA A 423 15.96 0.22 5.20
CA ALA A 423 16.87 0.48 4.07
C ALA A 423 17.44 1.91 4.08
N ASP A 424 16.68 2.85 4.64
CA ASP A 424 17.07 4.25 4.81
C ASP A 424 17.04 4.63 6.29
N LYS A 425 18.19 5.04 6.83
CA LYS A 425 18.36 5.50 8.22
C LYS A 425 17.52 6.73 8.52
N ASN A 426 17.23 7.56 7.50
CA ASN A 426 16.37 8.73 7.64
C ASN A 426 14.94 8.37 8.07
N VAL A 427 14.48 7.15 7.79
CA VAL A 427 13.17 6.68 8.27
C VAL A 427 13.16 6.64 9.80
N THR A 428 14.21 6.10 10.42
CA THR A 428 14.37 6.06 11.88
C THR A 428 14.55 7.46 12.44
N LEU A 429 15.46 8.24 11.88
CA LEU A 429 15.76 9.60 12.32
C LEU A 429 14.51 10.50 12.30
N ASN A 430 13.80 10.54 11.17
CA ASN A 430 12.59 11.37 11.03
C ASN A 430 11.43 10.91 11.92
N THR A 431 11.34 9.63 12.23
CA THR A 431 10.26 9.08 13.06
C THR A 431 10.49 9.38 14.53
N TYR A 432 11.75 9.30 15.00
CA TYR A 432 12.11 9.38 16.42
C TYR A 432 12.90 10.65 16.80
N SER A 433 13.01 11.63 15.90
CA SER A 433 13.74 12.89 16.14
C SER A 433 13.29 13.64 17.41
N HIS A 434 12.02 13.52 17.77
CA HIS A 434 11.47 14.15 18.98
C HIS A 434 12.00 13.51 20.28
N ILE A 435 12.29 12.20 20.29
CA ILE A 435 12.90 11.50 21.43
C ILE A 435 14.36 11.95 21.58
N ILE A 436 15.05 12.13 20.46
CA ILE A 436 16.46 12.58 20.45
C ILE A 436 16.54 13.99 21.02
N LYS A 437 15.64 14.89 20.60
CA LYS A 437 15.58 16.27 21.12
C LYS A 437 15.32 16.32 22.63
N SER A 438 14.50 15.42 23.18
CA SER A 438 14.22 15.39 24.61
C SER A 438 15.44 14.98 25.47
N LYS A 439 16.51 14.43 24.86
CA LYS A 439 17.77 14.05 25.52
C LYS A 439 18.82 15.16 25.54
N GLU A 440 18.58 16.31 24.91
CA GLU A 440 19.53 17.39 24.83
C GLU A 440 19.99 17.86 26.22
N ALA A 441 19.06 17.96 27.19
CA ALA A 441 19.37 18.26 28.56
C ALA A 441 20.28 17.19 29.22
N GLN A 442 20.12 15.91 28.89
CA GLN A 442 20.96 14.84 29.40
C GLN A 442 22.39 14.89 28.82
N VAL A 443 22.51 15.36 27.56
CA VAL A 443 23.83 15.57 26.94
C VAL A 443 24.55 16.72 27.63
N ALA A 444 23.87 17.83 27.96
CA ALA A 444 24.45 18.92 28.73
C ALA A 444 24.94 18.47 30.12
N ASN A 445 24.12 17.68 30.84
CA ASN A 445 24.51 17.13 32.14
C ASN A 445 25.74 16.22 32.04
N LYS A 446 25.85 15.37 31.01
CA LYS A 446 27.05 14.55 30.77
C LYS A 446 28.30 15.40 30.50
N MET A 447 28.16 16.53 29.83
CA MET A 447 29.26 17.46 29.63
C MET A 447 29.67 18.12 30.94
N ASP A 448 28.71 18.50 31.81
CA ASP A 448 29.03 19.01 33.15
C ASP A 448 29.75 17.99 34.01
N GLU A 449 29.29 16.72 34.00
CA GLU A 449 30.00 15.62 34.68
C GLU A 449 31.42 15.43 34.14
N PHE A 450 31.61 15.53 32.82
CA PHE A 450 32.93 15.44 32.21
C PHE A 450 33.85 16.59 32.69
N TYR A 451 33.36 17.82 32.69
CA TYR A 451 34.12 18.97 33.19
C TYR A 451 34.46 18.85 34.68
N GLN A 452 33.57 18.30 35.50
CA GLN A 452 33.87 18.05 36.92
C GLN A 452 34.99 17.00 37.10
N ARG A 453 34.98 15.91 36.31
CA ARG A 453 36.05 14.88 36.32
C ARG A 453 37.40 15.49 35.93
N LEU A 454 37.45 16.35 34.92
CA LEU A 454 38.69 17.01 34.53
C LEU A 454 39.24 17.90 35.63
N LYS A 455 38.38 18.60 36.40
CA LYS A 455 38.83 19.37 37.57
C LYS A 455 39.44 18.51 38.70
N CYS A 456 38.90 17.30 38.89
CA CYS A 456 39.46 16.36 39.90
C CYS A 456 40.76 15.69 39.46
N ILE A 457 41.12 15.70 38.18
CA ILE A 457 42.39 15.14 37.67
C ILE A 457 43.54 16.17 37.80
N ASN A 458 43.23 17.47 37.86
CA ASN A 458 44.18 18.58 37.92
C ASN A 458 44.42 19.09 39.36
N ASN A 459 43.81 18.47 40.39
CA ASN A 459 44.09 18.64 41.79
C ASN A 459 44.73 17.36 42.34
#